data_805e6971e8b0fbe8bb1843808bade568
#
_entry.id   805e6971e8b0fbe8bb1843808bade568
#
_cell.length_a   1.000
_cell.length_b   1.000
_cell.length_c   1.000
_cell.angle_alpha   90.00
_cell.angle_beta   90.00
_cell.angle_gamma   90.00
#
_symmetry.space_group_name_H-M   'P 1'
#
loop_
_entity.id
_entity.type
_entity.pdbx_description
1 polymer ?
#
loop_
_entity_poly.entity_id
_entity_poly.type
_entity_poly.pdbx_seq_one_letter_code
_entity_poly.pdbx_strand_id
1 'polypeptide(L)'
;VVVTQRRNTSQRAIITQLLAGTDEFVSAQHLHAALRTSGSTVGLATVYRALQEMATGGDLDVVRNETGEVLYRQCEQPSHHHHLVCRTCGLTQEVAAPGVEKWARAVAEQYGYVDLDHQVELFGVCAGCAAKRA
;
A
#
# COMPACT_ATOMS: atom_id res chain seq x y z
N VAL A 1 -3.05 14.85 27.22
CA VAL A 1 -2.35 13.64 26.76
C VAL A 1 -3.34 12.54 26.41
N VAL A 2 -4.27 12.24 27.33
CA VAL A 2 -5.28 11.18 27.13
C VAL A 2 -6.25 11.52 25.99
N VAL A 3 -6.64 12.78 25.86
CA VAL A 3 -7.55 13.26 24.80
C VAL A 3 -6.89 13.14 23.43
N THR A 4 -5.60 13.45 23.34
CA THR A 4 -4.85 13.36 22.07
C THR A 4 -4.74 11.91 21.59
N GLN A 5 -4.48 10.96 22.48
CA GLN A 5 -4.44 9.54 22.16
C GLN A 5 -5.77 9.01 21.65
N ARG A 6 -6.88 9.38 22.29
CA ARG A 6 -8.23 8.97 21.85
C ARG A 6 -8.55 9.51 20.46
N ARG A 7 -8.16 10.75 20.19
CA ARG A 7 -8.39 11.41 18.90
C ARG A 7 -7.62 10.70 17.80
N ASN A 8 -6.33 10.40 18.03
CA ASN A 8 -5.50 9.67 17.08
C ASN A 8 -6.01 8.25 16.82
N THR A 9 -6.44 7.55 17.87
CA THR A 9 -7.01 6.20 17.75
C THR A 9 -8.30 6.22 16.93
N SER A 10 -9.16 7.20 17.16
CA SER A 10 -10.42 7.36 16.44
C SER A 10 -10.18 7.65 14.96
N GLN A 11 -9.26 8.56 14.63
CA GLN A 11 -8.88 8.89 13.27
C GLN A 11 -8.27 7.69 12.55
N ARG A 12 -7.38 6.97 13.24
CA ARG A 12 -6.76 5.75 12.71
C ARG A 12 -7.80 4.67 12.41
N ALA A 13 -8.80 4.51 13.27
CA ALA A 13 -9.88 3.55 13.07
C ALA A 13 -10.70 3.87 11.82
N ILE A 14 -11.01 5.14 11.57
CA ILE A 14 -11.74 5.58 10.38
C ILE A 14 -10.93 5.29 9.11
N ILE A 15 -9.64 5.59 9.13
CA ILE A 15 -8.74 5.35 7.99
C ILE A 15 -8.64 3.84 7.72
N THR A 16 -8.46 3.04 8.76
CA THR A 16 -8.39 1.58 8.67
C THR A 16 -9.66 1.01 8.05
N GLN A 17 -10.81 1.51 8.47
CA GLN A 17 -12.11 1.06 7.97
C GLN A 17 -12.28 1.36 6.48
N LEU A 18 -11.86 2.54 6.02
CA LEU A 18 -11.90 2.90 4.60
C LEU A 18 -10.97 2.03 3.77
N LEU A 19 -9.76 1.78 4.26
CA LEU A 19 -8.79 0.93 3.57
C LEU A 19 -9.26 -0.52 3.50
N ALA A 20 -9.93 -1.02 4.52
CA ALA A 20 -10.48 -2.37 4.55
C ALA A 20 -11.55 -2.59 3.47
N GLY A 21 -12.22 -1.53 3.05
CA GLY A 21 -13.25 -1.60 2.03
C GLY A 21 -12.74 -1.48 0.61
N THR A 22 -11.43 -1.39 0.39
CA THR A 22 -10.86 -1.25 -0.95
C THR A 22 -9.73 -2.26 -1.18
N ASP A 23 -9.73 -2.84 -2.38
CA ASP A 23 -8.69 -3.78 -2.83
C ASP A 23 -7.62 -3.11 -3.68
N GLU A 24 -7.68 -1.80 -3.82
CA GLU A 24 -6.79 -1.01 -4.66
C GLU A 24 -5.78 -0.25 -3.80
N PHE A 25 -4.61 0.02 -4.37
CA PHE A 25 -3.69 0.98 -3.79
C PHE A 25 -4.26 2.39 -3.96
N VAL A 26 -4.25 3.16 -2.89
CA VAL A 26 -4.79 4.53 -2.89
C VAL A 26 -3.75 5.51 -2.34
N SER A 27 -3.80 6.74 -2.86
CA SER A 27 -2.98 7.83 -2.35
C SER A 27 -3.57 8.42 -1.08
N ALA A 28 -2.76 9.13 -0.31
CA ALA A 28 -3.25 9.88 0.85
C ALA A 28 -4.28 10.93 0.44
N GLN A 29 -4.08 11.58 -0.71
CA GLN A 29 -5.02 12.57 -1.22
C GLN A 29 -6.37 11.96 -1.57
N HIS A 30 -6.36 10.79 -2.22
CA HIS A 30 -7.59 10.07 -2.55
C HIS A 30 -8.36 9.68 -1.28
N LEU A 31 -7.64 9.16 -0.29
CA LEU A 31 -8.24 8.77 0.98
C LEU A 31 -8.81 9.98 1.73
N HIS A 32 -8.10 11.11 1.72
CA HIS A 32 -8.56 12.36 2.32
C HIS A 32 -9.85 12.85 1.66
N ALA A 33 -9.92 12.79 0.33
CA ALA A 33 -11.13 13.17 -0.41
C ALA A 33 -12.33 12.28 -0.03
N ALA A 34 -12.10 10.96 0.10
CA ALA A 34 -13.14 10.02 0.52
C ALA A 34 -13.63 10.32 1.95
N LEU A 35 -12.71 10.68 2.85
CA LEU A 35 -13.04 11.07 4.22
C LEU A 35 -13.92 12.32 4.24
N ARG A 36 -13.58 13.32 3.45
CA ARG A 36 -14.37 14.55 3.35
C ARG A 36 -15.79 14.29 2.82
N THR A 37 -15.91 13.41 1.83
CA THR A 37 -17.21 13.00 1.29
C THR A 37 -18.08 12.35 2.36
N SER A 38 -17.47 11.59 3.28
CA SER A 38 -18.19 10.96 4.39
C SER A 38 -18.42 11.88 5.58
N GLY A 39 -18.04 13.15 5.48
CA GLY A 39 -18.28 14.16 6.51
C GLY A 39 -17.16 14.31 7.53
N SER A 40 -16.04 13.67 7.34
CA SER A 40 -14.90 13.81 8.24
C SER A 40 -14.19 15.15 8.06
N THR A 41 -13.72 15.73 9.16
CA THR A 41 -12.94 16.99 9.17
C THR A 41 -11.44 16.74 9.30
N VAL A 42 -10.99 15.49 9.18
CA VAL A 42 -9.57 15.15 9.28
C VAL A 42 -8.77 15.83 8.17
N GLY A 43 -7.69 16.52 8.54
CA GLY A 43 -6.83 17.21 7.59
C GLY A 43 -5.90 16.26 6.83
N LEU A 44 -5.43 16.69 5.66
CA LEU A 44 -4.54 15.91 4.81
C LEU A 44 -3.23 15.52 5.53
N ALA A 45 -2.64 16.45 6.28
CA ALA A 45 -1.41 16.18 7.02
C ALA A 45 -1.60 15.07 8.06
N THR A 46 -2.76 15.03 8.70
CA THR A 46 -3.11 13.98 9.66
C THR A 46 -3.25 12.62 8.96
N VAL A 47 -3.87 12.60 7.78
CA VAL A 47 -3.99 11.38 6.96
C VAL A 47 -2.60 10.85 6.58
N TYR A 48 -1.71 11.71 6.10
CA TYR A 48 -0.33 11.32 5.77
C TYR A 48 0.40 10.71 6.95
N ARG A 49 0.30 11.37 8.11
CA ARG A 49 0.97 10.90 9.33
C ARG A 49 0.46 9.52 9.75
N ALA A 50 -0.85 9.34 9.76
CA ALA A 50 -1.46 8.07 10.12
C ALA A 50 -1.03 6.95 9.16
N LEU A 51 -1.04 7.21 7.85
CA LEU A 51 -0.63 6.23 6.85
C LEU A 51 0.84 5.85 7.00
N GLN A 52 1.72 6.81 7.26
CA GLN A 52 3.14 6.54 7.47
C GLN A 52 3.37 5.70 8.73
N GLU A 53 2.68 6.00 9.81
CA GLU A 53 2.77 5.21 11.05
C GLU A 53 2.29 3.78 10.85
N MET A 54 1.17 3.60 10.15
CA MET A 54 0.63 2.28 9.85
C MET A 54 1.54 1.49 8.91
N ALA A 55 2.14 2.14 7.94
CA ALA A 55 3.09 1.51 7.02
C ALA A 55 4.36 1.07 7.75
N THR A 56 4.90 1.93 8.60
CA THR A 56 6.09 1.62 9.42
C THR A 56 5.81 0.45 10.36
N GLY A 57 4.59 0.37 10.89
CA GLY A 57 4.17 -0.73 11.76
C GLY A 57 3.86 -2.04 11.05
N GLY A 58 3.91 -2.06 9.72
CA GLY A 58 3.66 -3.27 8.93
C GLY A 58 2.19 -3.53 8.63
N ASP A 59 1.30 -2.61 8.96
CA ASP A 59 -0.14 -2.77 8.74
C ASP A 59 -0.56 -2.48 7.30
N LEU A 60 0.27 -1.74 6.56
CA LEU A 60 -0.02 -1.35 5.19
C LEU A 60 1.11 -1.72 4.25
N ASP A 61 0.75 -2.12 3.05
CA ASP A 61 1.66 -2.19 1.92
C ASP A 61 1.81 -0.80 1.31
N VAL A 62 3.00 -0.50 0.84
CA VAL A 62 3.34 0.80 0.24
C VAL A 62 4.01 0.55 -1.09
N VAL A 63 3.52 1.20 -2.13
CA VAL A 63 4.19 1.21 -3.45
C VAL A 63 4.33 2.65 -3.93
N ARG A 64 5.30 2.87 -4.78
CA ARG A 64 5.49 4.16 -5.43
C ARG A 64 5.22 3.97 -6.93
N ASN A 65 4.30 4.75 -7.47
CA ASN A 65 3.97 4.64 -8.89
C ASN A 65 5.03 5.33 -9.78
N GLU A 66 4.82 5.28 -11.09
CA GLU A 66 5.79 5.83 -12.06
C GLU A 66 5.99 7.35 -11.91
N THR A 67 5.00 8.07 -11.39
CA THR A 67 5.08 9.50 -11.15
C THR A 67 5.71 9.84 -9.80
N GLY A 68 6.09 8.84 -9.01
CA GLY A 68 6.67 9.01 -7.68
C GLY A 68 5.65 9.15 -6.56
N GLU A 69 4.36 9.04 -6.86
CA GLU A 69 3.31 9.11 -5.86
C GLU A 69 3.32 7.85 -4.99
N VAL A 70 3.21 8.03 -3.68
CA VAL A 70 3.17 6.93 -2.71
C VAL A 70 1.73 6.46 -2.55
N LEU A 71 1.51 5.17 -2.71
CA LEU A 71 0.19 4.54 -2.61
C LEU A 71 0.19 3.52 -1.48
N TYR A 72 -0.97 3.36 -0.86
CA TYR A 72 -1.15 2.52 0.33
C TYR A 72 -2.29 1.54 0.12
N ARG A 73 -2.12 0.34 0.66
CA ARG A 73 -3.15 -0.70 0.64
C ARG A 73 -3.06 -1.52 1.91
N GLN A 74 -4.20 -1.87 2.48
CA GLN A 74 -4.22 -2.76 3.64
C GLN A 74 -3.80 -4.17 3.22
N CYS A 75 -2.80 -4.70 3.91
CA CYS A 75 -2.31 -6.03 3.66
C CYS A 75 -3.17 -7.06 4.40
N GLU A 76 -3.72 -8.02 3.67
CA GLU A 76 -4.50 -9.11 4.28
C GLU A 76 -3.62 -10.25 4.78
N GLN A 77 -2.40 -10.38 4.25
CA GLN A 77 -1.48 -11.44 4.61
C GLN A 77 -0.19 -10.85 5.18
N PRO A 78 0.21 -11.28 6.39
CA PRO A 78 1.45 -10.81 6.99
C PRO A 78 2.69 -11.41 6.33
N SER A 79 2.55 -12.42 5.46
CA SER A 79 3.67 -13.04 4.77
C SER A 79 4.18 -12.17 3.63
N HIS A 80 5.45 -12.33 3.32
CA HIS A 80 6.10 -11.61 2.21
C HIS A 80 5.40 -11.91 0.88
N HIS A 81 5.00 -10.88 0.17
CA HIS A 81 4.32 -11.01 -1.11
C HIS A 81 4.69 -9.83 -2.03
N HIS A 82 4.35 -9.96 -3.28
CA HIS A 82 4.56 -8.93 -4.30
C HIS A 82 3.23 -8.51 -4.90
N HIS A 83 3.23 -7.43 -5.63
CA HIS A 83 1.99 -6.86 -6.18
C HIS A 83 2.09 -6.70 -7.69
N LEU A 84 0.98 -6.99 -8.35
CA LEU A 84 0.74 -6.65 -9.74
C LEU A 84 -0.34 -5.58 -9.77
N VAL A 85 0.01 -4.39 -10.25
CA VAL A 85 -0.85 -3.21 -10.16
C VAL A 85 -1.17 -2.69 -11.57
N CYS A 86 -2.44 -2.44 -11.83
CA CYS A 86 -2.85 -1.76 -13.05
C CYS A 86 -2.57 -0.27 -12.92
N ARG A 87 -1.73 0.28 -13.80
CA ARG A 87 -1.39 1.70 -13.77
C ARG A 87 -2.53 2.61 -14.17
N THR A 88 -3.58 2.06 -14.76
CA THR A 88 -4.73 2.83 -15.24
C THR A 88 -5.84 2.91 -14.20
N CYS A 89 -6.26 1.79 -13.61
CA CYS A 89 -7.40 1.76 -12.69
C CYS A 89 -7.03 1.42 -11.24
N GLY A 90 -5.76 1.06 -10.97
CA GLY A 90 -5.31 0.72 -9.63
C GLY A 90 -5.62 -0.71 -9.18
N LEU A 91 -6.29 -1.51 -10.03
CA LEU A 91 -6.57 -2.91 -9.68
C LEU A 91 -5.28 -3.61 -9.27
N THR A 92 -5.30 -4.26 -8.12
CA THR A 92 -4.12 -4.85 -7.51
C THR A 92 -4.34 -6.32 -7.23
N GLN A 93 -3.34 -7.12 -7.61
CA GLN A 93 -3.30 -8.54 -7.34
C GLN A 93 -2.07 -8.84 -6.51
N GLU A 94 -2.24 -9.52 -5.38
CA GLU A 94 -1.10 -10.05 -4.62
C GLU A 94 -0.60 -11.30 -5.32
N VAL A 95 0.71 -11.37 -5.55
CA VAL A 95 1.32 -12.49 -6.25
C VAL A 95 2.51 -13.01 -5.46
N ALA A 96 2.69 -14.33 -5.46
CA ALA A 96 3.87 -14.97 -4.93
C ALA A 96 4.90 -15.10 -6.06
N ALA A 97 6.18 -14.96 -5.71
CA ALA A 97 7.26 -15.06 -6.67
C ALA A 97 8.37 -15.97 -6.13
N PRO A 98 8.13 -17.29 -6.03
CA PRO A 98 9.12 -18.20 -5.43
C PRO A 98 10.45 -18.21 -6.18
N GLY A 99 10.42 -18.00 -7.50
CA GLY A 99 11.65 -17.89 -8.30
C GLY A 99 12.49 -16.66 -7.92
N VAL A 100 11.84 -15.53 -7.66
CA VAL A 100 12.52 -14.30 -7.22
C VAL A 100 13.10 -14.50 -5.81
N GLU A 101 12.34 -15.12 -4.91
CA GLU A 101 12.78 -15.39 -3.54
C GLU A 101 14.04 -16.29 -3.53
N LYS A 102 14.01 -17.35 -4.32
CA LYS A 102 15.12 -18.28 -4.44
C LYS A 102 16.36 -17.61 -5.02
N TRP A 103 16.18 -16.83 -6.08
CA TRP A 103 17.26 -16.08 -6.71
C TRP A 103 17.89 -15.08 -5.75
N ALA A 104 17.08 -14.34 -4.99
CA ALA A 104 17.56 -13.36 -4.03
C ALA A 104 18.42 -14.01 -2.94
N ARG A 105 18.01 -15.17 -2.42
CA ARG A 105 18.79 -15.93 -1.44
C ARG A 105 20.12 -16.40 -2.01
N ALA A 106 20.10 -16.90 -3.25
CA ALA A 106 21.32 -17.35 -3.92
C ALA A 106 22.31 -16.20 -4.11
N VAL A 107 21.84 -15.02 -4.49
CA VAL A 107 22.66 -13.83 -4.64
C VAL A 107 23.28 -13.43 -3.29
N ALA A 108 22.48 -13.42 -2.23
CA ALA A 108 22.96 -13.08 -0.88
C ALA A 108 24.07 -14.04 -0.44
N GLU A 109 23.87 -15.34 -0.64
CA GLU A 109 24.89 -16.36 -0.30
C GLU A 109 26.16 -16.19 -1.13
N GLN A 110 26.03 -15.95 -2.42
CA GLN A 110 27.17 -15.79 -3.32
C GLN A 110 28.08 -14.65 -2.90
N TYR A 111 27.51 -13.55 -2.44
CA TYR A 111 28.25 -12.34 -2.10
C TYR A 111 28.43 -12.13 -0.58
N GLY A 112 27.94 -13.06 0.24
CA GLY A 112 28.11 -13.00 1.70
C GLY A 112 27.25 -11.96 2.40
N TYR A 113 26.10 -11.63 1.84
CA TYR A 113 25.18 -10.68 2.45
C TYR A 113 24.22 -11.37 3.42
N VAL A 114 23.90 -10.70 4.50
CA VAL A 114 22.88 -11.11 5.49
C VAL A 114 21.79 -10.07 5.56
N ASP A 115 20.64 -10.45 6.09
CA ASP A 115 19.48 -9.56 6.25
C ASP A 115 19.08 -8.89 4.94
N LEU A 116 19.04 -9.65 3.86
CA LEU A 116 18.70 -9.18 2.54
C LEU A 116 17.20 -8.91 2.44
N ASP A 117 16.87 -7.71 2.00
CA ASP A 117 15.50 -7.31 1.69
C ASP A 117 15.35 -7.09 0.19
N HIS A 118 14.16 -7.28 -0.33
CA HIS A 118 13.88 -6.96 -1.73
C HIS A 118 12.42 -6.53 -1.89
N GLN A 119 12.20 -5.70 -2.89
CA GLN A 119 10.87 -5.26 -3.28
C GLN A 119 10.70 -5.48 -4.77
N VAL A 120 9.63 -6.15 -5.15
CA VAL A 120 9.27 -6.36 -6.56
C VAL A 120 7.82 -5.95 -6.74
N GLU A 121 7.63 -4.92 -7.54
CA GLU A 121 6.30 -4.42 -7.90
C GLU A 121 6.18 -4.45 -9.41
N LEU A 122 5.09 -5.01 -9.91
CA LEU A 122 4.83 -5.10 -11.33
C LEU A 122 3.70 -4.15 -11.70
N PHE A 123 3.95 -3.28 -12.67
CA PHE A 123 2.96 -2.32 -13.16
C PHE A 123 2.62 -2.64 -14.60
N GLY A 124 1.34 -2.79 -14.88
CA GLY A 124 0.87 -3.09 -16.22
C GLY A 124 -0.51 -2.49 -16.45
N VAL A 125 -1.21 -2.98 -17.46
CA VAL A 125 -2.59 -2.57 -17.76
C VAL A 125 -3.44 -3.82 -17.67
N CYS A 126 -4.45 -3.82 -16.79
CA CYS A 126 -5.30 -4.99 -16.61
C CYS A 126 -6.13 -5.28 -17.87
N ALA A 127 -6.66 -6.50 -17.95
CA ALA A 127 -7.44 -6.94 -19.12
C ALA A 127 -8.62 -6.02 -19.43
N GLY A 128 -9.32 -5.54 -18.39
CA GLY A 128 -10.44 -4.63 -18.56
C GLY A 128 -10.04 -3.28 -19.15
N CYS A 129 -8.93 -2.71 -18.67
CA CYS A 129 -8.41 -1.45 -19.20
C CYS A 129 -7.81 -1.61 -20.60
N ALA A 130 -7.14 -2.72 -20.85
CA ALA A 130 -6.57 -3.02 -22.17
C ALA A 130 -7.67 -3.14 -23.22
N ALA A 131 -8.79 -3.76 -22.89
CA ALA A 131 -9.95 -3.88 -23.78
C ALA A 131 -10.52 -2.53 -24.18
N LYS A 132 -10.48 -1.53 -23.29
CA LYS A 132 -10.95 -0.18 -23.56
C LYS A 132 -10.04 0.62 -24.50
N ARG A 133 -8.80 0.16 -24.69
CA ARG A 133 -7.84 0.80 -25.61
C ARG A 133 -8.10 0.46 -27.08
N ALA A 134 -8.78 -0.64 -27.33
CA ALA A 134 -9.02 -1.14 -28.69
C ALA A 134 -10.10 -0.35 -29.43
#